data_25e55527e70d939ea23f7fc540b2479f
#
_entry.id   25e55527e70d939ea23f7fc540b2479f
#
_cell.length_a   1.000
_cell.length_b   1.000
_cell.length_c   1.000
_cell.angle_alpha   90.00
_cell.angle_beta   90.00
_cell.angle_gamma   90.00
#
_symmetry.space_group_name_H-M   'P 1'
#
loop_
_entity.id
_entity.type
_entity.pdbx_description
1 polymer ?
#
loop_
_entity_poly.entity_id
_entity_poly.type
_entity_poly.pdbx_seq_one_letter_code
_entity_poly.pdbx_strand_id
1 'polypeptide(L)'
;MTFLATLAMIATLQGGWTWTLYEDGPLVLANEIPDTAQLKSILECQPGSGVARLDLFGPTAAGVATITSGTASATGQSEASSDHQSVALRTDHPVFSQFLVTGELDVAVAGAHRNVTVQPAHLAKLRRFAELCSG
;
A
#
# COMPACT_ATOMS: atom_id res chain seq x y z
N MET A 1 32.04 -21.13 -30.47
CA MET A 1 31.76 -20.89 -29.94
C MET A 1 31.02 -20.27 -29.23
N THR A 2 30.61 -20.05 -28.72
CA THR A 2 30.02 -19.45 -28.27
C THR A 2 29.35 -19.39 -27.37
N PHE A 3 28.82 -19.08 -26.74
CA PHE A 3 28.20 -19.01 -26.03
C PHE A 3 27.69 -18.27 -25.30
N LEU A 4 27.45 -17.92 -24.82
CA LEU A 4 27.12 -17.16 -24.35
C LEU A 4 25.98 -16.82 -23.96
N ALA A 5 25.50 -16.53 -23.90
CA ALA A 5 24.32 -16.27 -23.89
C ALA A 5 23.65 -16.39 -22.70
N THR A 6 23.68 -16.53 -22.01
CA THR A 6 22.99 -16.87 -21.03
C THR A 6 22.73 -15.97 -20.03
N LEU A 7 23.14 -15.07 -19.92
CA LEU A 7 22.92 -14.28 -19.05
C LEU A 7 21.77 -13.61 -18.96
N ALA A 8 21.19 -13.41 -19.86
CA ALA A 8 20.06 -12.65 -19.89
C ALA A 8 19.09 -12.88 -18.82
N MET A 9 18.88 -13.99 -18.50
CA MET A 9 17.85 -14.25 -17.69
C MET A 9 17.99 -13.69 -16.40
N ILE A 10 19.04 -13.37 -15.99
CA ILE A 10 19.13 -12.88 -14.83
C ILE A 10 18.37 -11.71 -14.55
N ALA A 11 18.31 -10.87 -15.42
CA ALA A 11 17.67 -9.65 -15.22
C ALA A 11 16.28 -9.78 -14.76
N THR A 12 15.65 -10.78 -15.18
CA THR A 12 14.28 -10.83 -14.92
C THR A 12 14.00 -10.96 -13.50
N LEU A 13 14.93 -11.33 -12.72
CA LEU A 13 14.59 -11.56 -11.46
C LEU A 13 14.45 -10.38 -10.65
N GLN A 14 14.84 -9.32 -11.17
CA GLN A 14 14.83 -8.26 -10.43
C GLN A 14 13.58 -7.69 -10.21
N GLY A 15 12.65 -7.86 -10.80
CA GLY A 15 11.43 -7.26 -10.70
C GLY A 15 11.03 -7.16 -9.31
N GLY A 16 10.75 -7.96 -8.71
CA GLY A 16 10.66 -8.03 -7.34
C GLY A 16 9.55 -7.39 -6.57
N TRP A 17 9.05 -6.25 -6.92
CA TRP A 17 7.99 -5.62 -6.13
C TRP A 17 6.68 -6.39 -6.24
N THR A 18 6.10 -6.71 -5.10
CA THR A 18 4.83 -7.43 -5.06
C THR A 18 4.04 -7.01 -3.83
N TRP A 19 2.76 -7.35 -3.78
CA TRP A 19 1.94 -7.16 -2.60
C TRP A 19 1.82 -8.51 -1.89
N THR A 20 2.11 -8.52 -0.59
CA THR A 20 2.03 -9.72 0.23
C THR A 20 1.09 -9.47 1.40
N LEU A 21 0.16 -10.38 1.62
CA LEU A 21 -0.76 -10.28 2.75
C LEU A 21 -0.29 -11.21 3.85
N TYR A 22 -0.05 -10.63 5.03
CA TYR A 22 0.33 -11.38 6.23
C TYR A 22 -0.86 -11.36 7.17
N GLU A 23 -1.29 -12.53 7.61
CA GLU A 23 -2.48 -12.66 8.44
C GLU A 23 -2.16 -13.13 9.86
N ASP A 24 -0.91 -13.33 10.21
CA ASP A 24 -0.53 -13.79 11.54
C ASP A 24 -0.38 -12.58 12.46
N GLY A 25 -1.26 -12.44 13.43
CA GLY A 25 -1.26 -11.29 14.32
C GLY A 25 -1.95 -10.10 13.65
N PRO A 26 -1.38 -8.91 13.66
CA PRO A 26 -1.96 -7.80 12.92
C PRO A 26 -1.98 -8.12 11.44
N LEU A 27 -3.02 -7.66 10.75
CA LEU A 27 -3.08 -7.82 9.32
C LEU A 27 -2.13 -6.83 8.68
N VAL A 28 -1.30 -7.29 7.76
CA VAL A 28 -0.37 -6.42 7.05
C VAL A 28 -0.43 -6.77 5.57
N LEU A 29 -0.73 -5.78 4.75
CA LEU A 29 -0.64 -5.92 3.30
C LEU A 29 0.51 -5.02 2.85
N ALA A 30 1.62 -5.60 2.44
CA ALA A 30 2.86 -4.89 2.18
C ALA A 30 3.25 -4.90 0.71
N ASN A 31 3.61 -3.73 0.19
CA ASN A 31 4.22 -3.62 -1.13
C ASN A 31 5.73 -3.68 -0.89
N GLU A 32 6.32 -4.79 -1.22
CA GLU A 32 7.69 -5.11 -0.82
C GLU A 32 8.44 -5.87 -1.89
N ILE A 33 9.75 -5.94 -1.74
CA ILE A 33 10.55 -6.91 -2.46
C ILE A 33 10.80 -8.03 -1.44
N PRO A 34 10.26 -9.25 -1.67
CA PRO A 34 10.34 -10.32 -0.69
C PRO A 34 11.78 -10.66 -0.29
N ASP A 35 11.93 -11.02 0.98
CA ASP A 35 13.23 -11.38 1.55
C ASP A 35 14.23 -10.22 1.57
N THR A 36 13.75 -9.00 1.50
CA THR A 36 14.58 -7.81 1.65
C THR A 36 13.88 -6.84 2.60
N ALA A 37 14.55 -5.78 2.97
CA ALA A 37 13.98 -4.73 3.80
C ALA A 37 13.33 -3.62 2.98
N GLN A 38 13.17 -3.82 1.67
CA GLN A 38 12.65 -2.75 0.82
C GLN A 38 11.13 -2.73 0.83
N LEU A 39 10.57 -1.58 1.20
CA LEU A 39 9.13 -1.36 1.30
C LEU A 39 8.76 -0.07 0.59
N LYS A 40 7.62 -0.08 -0.10
CA LYS A 40 7.05 1.16 -0.63
C LYS A 40 5.89 1.62 0.23
N SER A 41 5.02 0.73 0.60
CA SER A 41 3.85 1.06 1.41
C SER A 41 3.36 -0.18 2.15
N ILE A 42 2.65 0.07 3.25
CA ILE A 42 2.05 -0.99 4.04
C ILE A 42 0.68 -0.53 4.48
N LEU A 43 -0.29 -1.43 4.39
CA LEU A 43 -1.57 -1.26 5.08
C LEU A 43 -1.56 -2.20 6.28
N GLU A 44 -1.89 -1.69 7.44
CA GLU A 44 -1.92 -2.49 8.66
C GLU A 44 -3.24 -2.31 9.38
N CYS A 45 -3.78 -3.35 9.96
CA CYS A 45 -5.06 -3.31 10.66
C CYS A 45 -5.10 -4.36 11.75
N GLN A 46 -5.65 -4.00 12.91
CA GLN A 46 -6.03 -5.00 13.89
C GLN A 46 -7.33 -5.63 13.39
N PRO A 47 -7.41 -6.95 13.29
CA PRO A 47 -8.60 -7.62 12.76
C PRO A 47 -9.86 -7.16 13.45
N GLY A 48 -10.86 -6.82 12.67
CA GLY A 48 -12.16 -6.40 13.18
C GLY A 48 -12.25 -4.96 13.63
N SER A 49 -11.15 -4.20 13.59
CA SER A 49 -11.17 -2.82 14.09
C SER A 49 -11.84 -1.85 13.12
N GLY A 50 -11.84 -2.16 11.85
CA GLY A 50 -12.38 -1.28 10.82
C GLY A 50 -11.53 -0.06 10.52
N VAL A 51 -10.31 0.00 11.04
CA VAL A 51 -9.41 1.12 10.80
C VAL A 51 -8.09 0.58 10.26
N ALA A 52 -7.75 0.99 9.05
CA ALA A 52 -6.49 0.62 8.42
C ALA A 52 -5.53 1.80 8.53
N ARG A 53 -4.27 1.52 8.86
CA ARG A 53 -3.22 2.52 8.83
C ARG A 53 -2.40 2.30 7.57
N LEU A 54 -2.22 3.36 6.81
CA LEU A 54 -1.39 3.33 5.61
C LEU A 54 -0.07 4.01 5.92
N ASP A 55 1.04 3.28 5.75
CA ASP A 55 2.37 3.83 5.88
C ASP A 55 2.99 3.96 4.49
N LEU A 56 3.50 5.14 4.17
CA LEU A 56 4.15 5.41 2.89
C LEU A 56 5.63 5.65 3.18
N PHE A 57 6.49 4.79 2.66
CA PHE A 57 7.92 4.87 2.92
C PHE A 57 8.61 5.79 1.92
N GLY A 58 9.69 6.40 2.35
CA GLY A 58 10.41 7.38 1.55
C GLY A 58 10.19 8.78 2.07
N PRO A 59 10.02 9.78 1.19
CA PRO A 59 9.82 11.14 1.63
C PRO A 59 8.60 11.26 2.52
N THR A 60 8.70 12.06 3.59
CA THR A 60 7.64 12.17 4.58
C THR A 60 7.07 13.58 4.62
N ALA A 61 5.81 13.67 4.95
CA ALA A 61 5.14 14.95 5.15
C ALA A 61 4.11 14.81 6.26
N ALA A 62 4.06 15.79 7.15
CA ALA A 62 3.09 15.83 8.23
C ALA A 62 2.07 16.91 7.95
N GLY A 63 0.86 16.74 8.43
CA GLY A 63 -0.20 17.72 8.27
C GLY A 63 -1.48 17.09 7.77
N VAL A 64 -2.40 17.94 7.31
CA VAL A 64 -3.67 17.45 6.82
C VAL A 64 -3.45 16.74 5.50
N ALA A 65 -3.94 15.52 5.41
CA ALA A 65 -3.86 14.73 4.20
C ALA A 65 -5.22 14.69 3.52
N THR A 66 -5.23 14.82 2.19
CA THR A 66 -6.42 14.56 1.39
C THR A 66 -6.19 13.24 0.69
N ILE A 67 -7.08 12.29 0.91
CA ILE A 67 -6.95 10.95 0.37
C ILE A 67 -8.05 10.76 -0.64
N THR A 68 -7.68 10.40 -1.88
CA THR A 68 -8.68 10.25 -2.94
C THR A 68 -8.54 8.91 -3.63
N SER A 69 -9.66 8.38 -4.08
CA SER A 69 -9.71 7.21 -4.94
C SER A 69 -10.98 7.32 -5.78
N GLY A 70 -10.83 7.29 -7.10
CA GLY A 70 -11.97 7.52 -7.99
C GLY A 70 -12.58 8.89 -7.70
N THR A 71 -13.88 8.92 -7.39
CA THR A 71 -14.55 10.18 -7.09
C THR A 71 -14.72 10.40 -5.59
N ALA A 72 -14.20 9.50 -4.77
CA ALA A 72 -14.33 9.61 -3.32
C ALA A 72 -13.12 10.30 -2.72
N SER A 73 -13.34 11.01 -1.64
CA SER A 73 -12.28 11.76 -0.98
C SER A 73 -12.49 11.74 0.54
N ALA A 74 -11.41 11.71 1.27
CA ALA A 74 -11.41 11.76 2.73
C ALA A 74 -10.29 12.69 3.18
N THR A 75 -10.39 13.19 4.39
CA THR A 75 -9.30 13.94 5.00
C THR A 75 -8.83 13.20 6.23
N GLY A 76 -7.57 13.34 6.55
CA GLY A 76 -7.00 12.73 7.74
C GLY A 76 -5.75 13.49 8.15
N GLN A 77 -5.10 13.01 9.18
CA GLN A 77 -3.87 13.61 9.65
C GLN A 77 -2.71 12.72 9.25
N SER A 78 -1.74 13.28 8.53
CA SER A 78 -0.52 12.56 8.20
C SER A 78 0.51 12.83 9.27
N GLU A 79 1.08 11.77 9.82
CA GLU A 79 2.16 11.86 10.80
C GLU A 79 3.44 11.39 10.17
N ALA A 80 4.51 12.11 10.40
CA ALA A 80 5.79 11.80 9.78
C ALA A 80 6.75 11.17 10.79
N SER A 81 7.39 10.09 10.36
CA SER A 81 8.48 9.46 11.09
C SER A 81 9.76 9.63 10.27
N SER A 82 10.86 9.03 10.70
CA SER A 82 12.13 9.23 10.01
C SER A 82 12.13 8.69 8.59
N ASP A 83 11.41 7.61 8.32
CA ASP A 83 11.45 6.94 7.02
C ASP A 83 10.09 6.72 6.39
N HIS A 84 9.00 7.17 7.01
CA HIS A 84 7.67 7.00 6.46
C HIS A 84 6.69 8.03 7.01
N GLN A 85 5.55 8.17 6.33
CA GLN A 85 4.42 8.93 6.84
C GLN A 85 3.23 7.99 6.96
N SER A 86 2.36 8.26 7.93
CA SER A 86 1.23 7.40 8.24
C SER A 86 -0.08 8.17 8.23
N VAL A 87 -1.11 7.55 7.71
CA VAL A 87 -2.46 8.11 7.76
C VAL A 87 -3.44 6.98 8.00
N ALA A 88 -4.49 7.25 8.76
CA ALA A 88 -5.50 6.24 9.07
C ALA A 88 -6.69 6.38 8.13
N LEU A 89 -7.25 5.23 7.75
CA LEU A 89 -8.42 5.16 6.89
C LEU A 89 -9.42 4.20 7.47
N ARG A 90 -10.69 4.58 7.49
CA ARG A 90 -11.73 3.64 7.90
C ARG A 90 -12.12 2.79 6.72
N THR A 91 -12.28 1.49 6.95
CA THR A 91 -12.67 0.58 5.87
C THR A 91 -14.12 0.80 5.41
N ASP A 92 -14.94 1.47 6.23
CA ASP A 92 -16.32 1.76 5.84
C ASP A 92 -16.45 3.13 5.15
N HIS A 93 -15.36 3.84 4.90
CA HIS A 93 -15.43 5.10 4.19
C HIS A 93 -15.47 4.87 2.68
N PRO A 94 -16.24 5.67 1.92
CA PRO A 94 -16.32 5.51 0.47
C PRO A 94 -14.98 5.51 -0.25
N VAL A 95 -13.99 6.23 0.26
CA VAL A 95 -12.68 6.25 -0.38
C VAL A 95 -12.05 4.86 -0.34
N PHE A 96 -12.26 4.10 0.74
CA PHE A 96 -11.71 2.76 0.83
C PHE A 96 -12.45 1.82 -0.12
N SER A 97 -13.77 1.97 -0.24
CA SER A 97 -14.56 1.17 -1.17
C SER A 97 -14.11 1.39 -2.62
N GLN A 98 -13.82 2.65 -2.98
CA GLN A 98 -13.32 2.94 -4.31
C GLN A 98 -11.94 2.35 -4.52
N PHE A 99 -11.09 2.39 -3.51
CA PHE A 99 -9.77 1.80 -3.59
C PHE A 99 -9.86 0.30 -3.87
N LEU A 100 -10.82 -0.40 -3.25
CA LEU A 100 -10.99 -1.83 -3.49
C LEU A 100 -11.40 -2.13 -4.94
N VAL A 101 -12.01 -1.17 -5.60
CA VAL A 101 -12.45 -1.36 -6.98
C VAL A 101 -11.34 -0.97 -7.95
N THR A 102 -10.70 0.18 -7.73
CA THR A 102 -9.75 0.72 -8.70
C THR A 102 -8.31 0.28 -8.45
N GLY A 103 -7.97 -0.08 -7.21
CA GLY A 103 -6.59 -0.37 -6.83
C GLY A 103 -5.72 0.87 -6.73
N GLU A 104 -6.31 2.08 -6.86
CA GLU A 104 -5.54 3.31 -6.88
C GLU A 104 -5.96 4.22 -5.74
N LEU A 105 -4.97 4.76 -5.05
CA LEU A 105 -5.20 5.69 -3.96
C LEU A 105 -4.16 6.80 -4.04
N ASP A 106 -4.58 8.04 -3.84
CA ASP A 106 -3.65 9.17 -3.80
C ASP A 106 -3.72 9.82 -2.43
N VAL A 107 -2.58 10.13 -1.87
CA VAL A 107 -2.47 10.84 -0.58
C VAL A 107 -1.71 12.13 -0.84
N ALA A 108 -2.38 13.26 -0.62
CA ALA A 108 -1.78 14.57 -0.83
C ALA A 108 -1.61 15.29 0.50
N VAL A 109 -0.40 15.73 0.81
CA VAL A 109 -0.11 16.49 2.03
C VAL A 109 0.73 17.70 1.60
N ALA A 110 0.21 18.89 1.87
CA ALA A 110 0.90 20.15 1.53
C ALA A 110 1.33 20.20 0.06
N GLY A 111 0.50 19.68 -0.82
CA GLY A 111 0.80 19.70 -2.26
C GLY A 111 1.67 18.55 -2.75
N ALA A 112 2.19 17.73 -1.86
CA ALA A 112 3.00 16.57 -2.26
C ALA A 112 2.10 15.34 -2.37
N HIS A 113 2.06 14.74 -3.55
CA HIS A 113 1.21 13.59 -3.82
C HIS A 113 1.98 12.30 -3.76
N ARG A 114 1.41 11.29 -3.12
CA ARG A 114 1.96 9.94 -3.06
C ARG A 114 0.88 8.98 -3.52
N ASN A 115 1.18 8.15 -4.51
CA ASN A 115 0.20 7.21 -5.04
C ASN A 115 0.47 5.82 -4.53
N VAL A 116 -0.60 5.08 -4.27
CA VAL A 116 -0.53 3.66 -3.95
C VAL A 116 -1.30 2.94 -5.05
N THR A 117 -0.65 1.99 -5.69
CA THR A 117 -1.27 1.20 -6.76
C THR A 117 -1.22 -0.27 -6.40
N VAL A 118 -2.39 -0.89 -6.34
CA VAL A 118 -2.51 -2.34 -6.19
C VAL A 118 -2.98 -2.85 -7.55
N GLN A 119 -2.09 -3.55 -8.25
CA GLN A 119 -2.38 -4.01 -9.60
C GLN A 119 -3.52 -5.02 -9.59
N PRO A 120 -4.23 -5.18 -10.70
CA PRO A 120 -5.36 -6.13 -10.76
C PRO A 120 -5.03 -7.52 -10.27
N ALA A 121 -3.82 -7.98 -10.51
CA ALA A 121 -3.43 -9.33 -10.08
C ALA A 121 -3.38 -9.46 -8.55
N HIS A 122 -3.34 -8.35 -7.82
CA HIS A 122 -3.25 -8.37 -6.38
C HIS A 122 -4.47 -7.81 -5.68
N LEU A 123 -5.51 -7.41 -6.42
CA LEU A 123 -6.71 -6.84 -5.82
C LEU A 123 -7.41 -7.80 -4.86
N ALA A 124 -7.33 -9.10 -5.12
CA ALA A 124 -7.94 -10.07 -4.22
C ALA A 124 -7.32 -9.99 -2.83
N LYS A 125 -6.02 -9.69 -2.73
CA LYS A 125 -5.36 -9.55 -1.44
C LYS A 125 -5.85 -8.30 -0.71
N LEU A 126 -6.06 -7.22 -1.43
CA LEU A 126 -6.57 -5.99 -0.86
C LEU A 126 -8.00 -6.21 -0.33
N ARG A 127 -8.83 -6.91 -1.09
CA ARG A 127 -10.19 -7.20 -0.66
C ARG A 127 -10.21 -8.10 0.56
N ARG A 128 -9.33 -9.10 0.60
CA ARG A 128 -9.23 -9.97 1.75
C ARG A 128 -8.80 -9.19 2.99
N PHE A 129 -7.82 -8.30 2.83
CA PHE A 129 -7.39 -7.42 3.91
C PHE A 129 -8.58 -6.62 4.44
N ALA A 130 -9.37 -6.03 3.54
CA ALA A 130 -10.51 -5.23 3.94
C ALA A 130 -11.57 -6.05 4.68
N GLU A 131 -11.83 -7.26 4.22
CA GLU A 131 -12.79 -8.13 4.89
C GLU A 131 -12.36 -8.45 6.31
N LEU A 132 -11.12 -8.83 6.49
CA LEU A 132 -10.61 -9.20 7.81
C LEU A 132 -10.47 -7.98 8.73
N CYS A 133 -10.16 -6.82 8.17
CA CYS A 133 -10.03 -5.59 8.92
C CYS A 133 -11.39 -5.12 9.43
N SER A 134 -12.42 -5.29 8.61
CA SER A 134 -13.76 -4.82 8.98
C SER A 134 -14.44 -5.76 9.96
N GLY A 135 -14.08 -6.98 9.97
CA GLY A 135 -14.72 -7.99 10.83
C GLY A 135 -15.87 -8.62 10.11
#